data_a0d47fe5167bd92e8c27c4313d4fa75d
#
_entry.id   a0d47fe5167bd92e8c27c4313d4fa75d
#
_cell.length_a   1.000
_cell.length_b   1.000
_cell.length_c   1.000
_cell.angle_alpha   90.00
_cell.angle_beta   90.00
_cell.angle_gamma   90.00
#
_symmetry.space_group_name_H-M   'P 1'
#
loop_
_entity.id
_entity.type
_entity.pdbx_description
1 polymer ?
#
loop_
_entity_poly.entity_id
_entity_poly.type
_entity_poly.pdbx_seq_one_letter_code
_entity_poly.pdbx_strand_id
1 'polypeptide(L)'
;MTTADVQVQEIHIPTDHQATLAATLLIPTVDVKAAVMIAPATGIKRQFYQNFAQYLAEQGFGVITFDNEGIGGSLDGRLKQSNASLISWGRYDMPAVLNQLIKAFPNTSYHLVGHSAGGQLFGLIPLRFAQG
;
A
#
# COMPACT_ATOMS: atom_id res chain seq x y z
N MET A 1 -12.97 -11.19 -23.31
CA MET A 1 -11.72 -11.11 -22.57
C MET A 1 -11.95 -11.58 -21.14
N THR A 2 -11.17 -12.54 -20.70
CA THR A 2 -11.36 -13.16 -19.40
C THR A 2 -10.58 -12.36 -18.35
N THR A 3 -11.24 -11.96 -17.27
CA THR A 3 -10.55 -11.34 -16.15
C THR A 3 -9.98 -12.44 -15.24
N ALA A 4 -8.90 -12.11 -14.53
CA ALA A 4 -8.29 -13.03 -13.58
C ALA A 4 -9.14 -13.11 -12.31
N ASP A 5 -9.19 -14.28 -11.70
CA ASP A 5 -9.69 -14.40 -10.35
C ASP A 5 -8.69 -13.74 -9.40
N VAL A 6 -9.18 -13.20 -8.31
CA VAL A 6 -8.36 -12.43 -7.37
C VAL A 6 -8.51 -13.01 -5.98
N GLN A 7 -7.37 -13.31 -5.35
CA GLN A 7 -7.33 -13.65 -3.94
C GLN A 7 -7.07 -12.37 -3.14
N VAL A 8 -7.89 -12.12 -2.13
CA VAL A 8 -7.77 -10.94 -1.28
C VAL A 8 -7.30 -11.39 0.10
N GLN A 9 -6.20 -10.80 0.58
CA GLN A 9 -5.63 -11.08 1.89
C GLN A 9 -5.52 -9.81 2.71
N GLU A 10 -6.07 -9.84 3.92
CA GLU A 10 -5.84 -8.76 4.89
C GLU A 10 -4.58 -9.08 5.67
N ILE A 11 -3.66 -8.13 5.71
CA ILE A 11 -2.37 -8.32 6.39
C ILE A 11 -2.05 -7.13 7.29
N HIS A 12 -1.07 -7.31 8.16
CA HIS A 12 -0.55 -6.25 9.03
C HIS A 12 0.94 -6.13 8.77
N ILE A 13 1.40 -4.89 8.57
CA ILE A 13 2.78 -4.60 8.19
C ILE A 13 3.43 -3.79 9.30
N PRO A 14 4.48 -4.31 9.96
CA PRO A 14 5.22 -3.52 10.94
C PRO A 14 6.08 -2.47 10.24
N THR A 15 6.19 -1.29 10.85
CA THR A 15 7.07 -0.24 10.35
C THR A 15 8.26 -0.07 11.28
N ASP A 16 9.31 0.62 10.80
CA ASP A 16 10.47 0.96 11.62
C ASP A 16 10.12 1.98 12.71
N HIS A 17 8.93 2.58 12.63
CA HIS A 17 8.44 3.55 13.62
C HIS A 17 7.61 2.87 14.71
N GLN A 18 7.75 1.55 14.86
CA GLN A 18 7.04 0.75 15.88
C GLN A 18 5.53 0.79 15.72
N ALA A 19 5.04 1.06 14.54
CA ALA A 19 3.63 1.00 14.21
C ALA A 19 3.34 -0.24 13.37
N THR A 20 2.07 -0.64 13.33
CA THR A 20 1.62 -1.73 12.48
C THR A 20 0.50 -1.21 11.59
N LEU A 21 0.65 -1.42 10.29
CA LEU A 21 -0.31 -0.91 9.31
C LEU A 21 -1.24 -2.03 8.87
N ALA A 22 -2.52 -1.72 8.76
CA ALA A 22 -3.47 -2.60 8.11
C ALA A 22 -3.34 -2.42 6.59
N ALA A 23 -3.29 -3.52 5.87
CA ALA A 23 -3.13 -3.50 4.43
C ALA A 23 -3.94 -4.64 3.79
N THR A 24 -4.23 -4.48 2.51
CA THR A 24 -4.93 -5.48 1.72
C THR A 24 -4.07 -5.83 0.50
N LEU A 25 -3.76 -7.11 0.35
CA LEU A 25 -3.11 -7.63 -0.85
C LEU A 25 -4.16 -8.22 -1.77
N LEU A 26 -4.09 -7.88 -3.05
CA LEU A 26 -4.94 -8.43 -4.07
C LEU A 26 -4.04 -9.19 -5.05
N ILE A 27 -4.21 -10.50 -5.09
CA ILE A 27 -3.31 -11.41 -5.78
C ILE A 27 -4.06 -12.08 -6.93
N PRO A 28 -3.75 -11.75 -8.19
CA PRO A 28 -4.37 -12.44 -9.31
C PRO A 28 -3.89 -13.88 -9.37
N THR A 29 -4.75 -14.77 -9.87
CA THR A 29 -4.42 -16.20 -9.99
C THR A 29 -3.61 -16.51 -11.24
N VAL A 30 -3.31 -15.52 -12.04
CA VAL A 30 -2.46 -15.64 -13.24
C VAL A 30 -1.09 -15.02 -12.95
N ASP A 31 -0.15 -15.17 -13.87
CA ASP A 31 1.17 -14.54 -13.73
C ASP A 31 1.01 -13.03 -13.61
N VAL A 32 1.69 -12.45 -12.63
CA VAL A 32 1.58 -11.02 -12.33
C VAL A 32 2.35 -10.21 -13.37
N LYS A 33 1.65 -9.30 -14.06
CA LYS A 33 2.26 -8.43 -15.07
C LYS A 33 3.16 -7.37 -14.45
N ALA A 34 2.74 -6.82 -13.32
CA ALA A 34 3.43 -5.80 -12.56
C ALA A 34 2.77 -5.70 -11.19
N ALA A 35 3.43 -5.04 -10.26
CA ALA A 35 2.89 -4.84 -8.92
C ALA A 35 2.65 -3.36 -8.69
N VAL A 36 1.53 -3.02 -8.01
CA VAL A 36 1.08 -1.65 -7.84
C VAL A 36 0.80 -1.39 -6.35
N MET A 37 1.37 -0.31 -5.84
CA MET A 37 1.06 0.22 -4.52
C MET A 37 0.14 1.43 -4.69
N ILE A 38 -1.02 1.41 -4.02
CA ILE A 38 -1.95 2.54 -4.04
C ILE A 38 -1.76 3.31 -2.74
N ALA A 39 -1.20 4.53 -2.86
CA ALA A 39 -0.95 5.39 -1.72
C ALA A 39 -2.15 6.31 -1.51
N PRO A 40 -2.80 6.25 -0.32
CA PRO A 40 -4.07 6.96 -0.12
C PRO A 40 -3.87 8.45 0.10
N ALA A 41 -4.94 9.22 -0.15
CA ALA A 41 -5.02 10.61 0.26
C ALA A 41 -5.06 10.71 1.79
N THR A 42 -4.72 11.88 2.32
CA THR A 42 -4.70 12.11 3.77
C THR A 42 -6.04 11.77 4.40
N GLY A 43 -6.01 10.91 5.41
CA GLY A 43 -7.20 10.53 6.16
C GLY A 43 -8.15 9.58 5.46
N ILE A 44 -7.82 9.13 4.25
CA ILE A 44 -8.67 8.21 3.50
C ILE A 44 -8.29 6.77 3.83
N LYS A 45 -9.29 5.95 4.11
CA LYS A 45 -9.09 4.52 4.40
C LYS A 45 -8.89 3.74 3.11
N ARG A 46 -8.17 2.61 3.21
CA ARG A 46 -7.85 1.78 2.04
C ARG A 46 -9.09 1.27 1.31
N GLN A 47 -10.22 1.08 2.01
CA GLN A 47 -11.45 0.61 1.41
C GLN A 47 -11.98 1.54 0.32
N PHE A 48 -11.64 2.81 0.39
CA PHE A 48 -12.03 3.78 -0.64
C PHE A 48 -11.49 3.38 -2.02
N TYR A 49 -10.34 2.71 -2.04
CA TYR A 49 -9.68 2.32 -3.29
C TYR A 49 -9.96 0.87 -3.69
N GLN A 50 -10.82 0.17 -2.95
CA GLN A 50 -11.03 -1.27 -3.14
C GLN A 50 -11.49 -1.61 -4.56
N ASN A 51 -12.44 -0.86 -5.11
CA ASN A 51 -12.96 -1.13 -6.45
C ASN A 51 -11.89 -0.93 -7.52
N PHE A 52 -11.08 0.09 -7.38
CA PHE A 52 -9.97 0.34 -8.30
C PHE A 52 -8.91 -0.76 -8.19
N ALA A 53 -8.55 -1.13 -6.97
CA ALA A 53 -7.58 -2.19 -6.73
C ALA A 53 -8.07 -3.53 -7.29
N GLN A 54 -9.35 -3.83 -7.09
CA GLN A 54 -9.96 -5.05 -7.63
C GLN A 54 -9.89 -5.06 -9.15
N TYR A 55 -10.20 -3.93 -9.78
CA TYR A 55 -10.10 -3.82 -11.23
C TYR A 55 -8.68 -4.12 -11.73
N LEU A 56 -7.69 -3.50 -11.10
CA LEU A 56 -6.29 -3.72 -11.49
C LEU A 56 -5.89 -5.19 -11.33
N ALA A 57 -6.28 -5.80 -10.22
CA ALA A 57 -5.95 -7.20 -9.98
C ALA A 57 -6.62 -8.13 -11.01
N GLU A 58 -7.84 -7.82 -11.41
CA GLU A 58 -8.53 -8.56 -12.46
C GLU A 58 -7.83 -8.45 -13.81
N GLN A 59 -7.05 -7.39 -14.01
CA GLN A 59 -6.26 -7.21 -15.22
C GLN A 59 -4.88 -7.88 -15.13
N GLY A 60 -4.57 -8.56 -14.03
CA GLY A 60 -3.32 -9.30 -13.87
C GLY A 60 -2.25 -8.55 -13.09
N PHE A 61 -2.60 -7.48 -12.37
CA PHE A 61 -1.65 -6.75 -11.54
C PHE A 61 -1.73 -7.22 -10.09
N GLY A 62 -0.58 -7.39 -9.44
CA GLY A 62 -0.54 -7.54 -8.00
C GLY A 62 -0.74 -6.16 -7.36
N VAL A 63 -1.61 -6.04 -6.37
CA VAL A 63 -1.97 -4.73 -5.81
C VAL A 63 -1.90 -4.78 -4.29
N ILE A 64 -1.40 -3.71 -3.69
CA ILE A 64 -1.47 -3.51 -2.25
C ILE A 64 -2.11 -2.14 -1.97
N THR A 65 -3.08 -2.15 -1.05
CA THR A 65 -3.64 -0.93 -0.47
C THR A 65 -3.36 -0.96 1.02
N PHE A 66 -3.33 0.21 1.65
CA PHE A 66 -2.98 0.27 3.07
C PHE A 66 -3.59 1.50 3.73
N ASP A 67 -3.72 1.41 5.07
CA ASP A 67 -4.06 2.56 5.91
C ASP A 67 -2.77 3.07 6.54
N ASN A 68 -2.54 4.38 6.44
CA ASN A 68 -1.41 5.01 7.11
C ASN A 68 -1.56 4.92 8.62
N GLU A 69 -0.44 5.07 9.34
CA GLU A 69 -0.44 5.06 10.80
C GLU A 69 -1.47 6.05 11.34
N GLY A 70 -2.30 5.58 12.26
CA GLY A 70 -3.36 6.38 12.88
C GLY A 70 -4.64 6.49 12.08
N ILE A 71 -4.74 5.79 10.93
CA ILE A 71 -5.93 5.85 10.06
C ILE A 71 -6.53 4.44 9.95
N GLY A 72 -7.85 4.38 9.98
CA GLY A 72 -8.60 3.16 9.73
C GLY A 72 -8.15 2.00 10.59
N GLY A 73 -7.81 0.87 9.95
CA GLY A 73 -7.34 -0.33 10.63
C GLY A 73 -5.96 -0.21 11.23
N SER A 74 -5.22 0.85 10.91
CA SER A 74 -3.90 1.14 11.50
C SER A 74 -4.02 2.03 12.74
N LEU A 75 -5.23 2.40 13.14
CA LEU A 75 -5.50 3.20 14.34
C LEU A 75 -5.46 2.28 15.55
N ASP A 76 -4.63 2.65 16.55
CA ASP A 76 -4.48 1.83 17.75
C ASP A 76 -5.46 2.23 18.88
N GLY A 77 -6.50 3.00 18.54
CA GLY A 77 -7.52 3.42 19.49
C GLY A 77 -7.21 4.73 20.20
N ARG A 78 -6.06 5.34 19.95
CA ARG A 78 -5.62 6.56 20.63
C ARG A 78 -5.11 7.59 19.65
N LEU A 79 -6.00 8.12 18.86
CA LEU A 79 -5.63 9.10 17.82
C LEU A 79 -4.79 10.25 18.38
N LYS A 80 -5.10 10.73 19.58
CA LYS A 80 -4.39 11.85 20.20
C LYS A 80 -2.94 11.49 20.56
N GLN A 81 -2.62 10.22 20.73
CA GLN A 81 -1.28 9.76 21.09
C GLN A 81 -0.51 9.20 19.91
N SER A 82 -1.12 9.17 18.74
CA SER A 82 -0.44 8.74 17.54
C SER A 82 0.62 9.77 17.16
N ASN A 83 1.82 9.28 16.83
CA ASN A 83 2.88 10.12 16.28
C ASN A 83 2.76 10.24 14.78
N ALA A 84 1.64 9.83 14.22
CA ALA A 84 1.42 9.87 12.78
C ALA A 84 1.45 11.30 12.27
N SER A 85 2.16 11.51 11.17
CA SER A 85 2.25 12.76 10.46
C SER A 85 2.47 12.46 8.98
N LEU A 86 2.31 13.48 8.12
CA LEU A 86 2.58 13.29 6.71
C LEU A 86 4.04 12.86 6.48
N ILE A 87 4.97 13.38 7.27
CA ILE A 87 6.38 13.03 7.16
C ILE A 87 6.60 11.57 7.56
N SER A 88 6.02 11.11 8.67
CA SER A 88 6.19 9.73 9.11
C SER A 88 5.52 8.75 8.15
N TRP A 89 4.39 9.13 7.54
CA TRP A 89 3.74 8.28 6.54
C TRP A 89 4.65 8.05 5.33
N GLY A 90 5.32 9.11 4.83
CA GLY A 90 6.23 8.97 3.71
C GLY A 90 7.55 8.30 4.09
N ARG A 91 8.03 8.53 5.31
CA ARG A 91 9.34 8.03 5.75
C ARG A 91 9.29 6.57 6.22
N TYR A 92 8.21 6.17 6.88
CA TYR A 92 8.12 4.85 7.51
C TYR A 92 7.04 3.97 6.90
N ASP A 93 5.84 4.52 6.66
CA ASP A 93 4.71 3.71 6.19
C ASP A 93 4.90 3.27 4.75
N MET A 94 5.17 4.20 3.84
CA MET A 94 5.28 3.88 2.42
C MET A 94 6.44 2.93 2.12
N PRO A 95 7.64 3.10 2.71
CA PRO A 95 8.70 2.12 2.48
C PRO A 95 8.36 0.73 3.01
N ALA A 96 7.68 0.64 4.16
CA ALA A 96 7.29 -0.65 4.71
C ALA A 96 6.29 -1.36 3.80
N VAL A 97 5.32 -0.63 3.25
CA VAL A 97 4.34 -1.18 2.31
C VAL A 97 5.00 -1.59 1.01
N LEU A 98 5.90 -0.77 0.48
CA LEU A 98 6.63 -1.10 -0.74
C LEU A 98 7.47 -2.37 -0.57
N ASN A 99 8.13 -2.50 0.58
CA ASN A 99 8.90 -3.70 0.91
C ASN A 99 8.00 -4.95 0.90
N GLN A 100 6.81 -4.82 1.48
CA GLN A 100 5.84 -5.92 1.50
C GLN A 100 5.37 -6.29 0.11
N LEU A 101 5.16 -5.28 -0.75
CA LEU A 101 4.75 -5.51 -2.13
C LEU A 101 5.84 -6.28 -2.88
N ILE A 102 7.11 -5.91 -2.69
CA ILE A 102 8.23 -6.59 -3.32
C ILE A 102 8.32 -8.04 -2.85
N LYS A 103 8.09 -8.29 -1.56
CA LYS A 103 8.10 -9.65 -1.03
C LYS A 103 6.97 -10.51 -1.59
N ALA A 104 5.80 -9.91 -1.76
CA ALA A 104 4.62 -10.62 -2.28
C ALA A 104 4.77 -10.91 -3.78
N PHE A 105 5.38 -10.01 -4.53
CA PHE A 105 5.50 -10.13 -5.99
C PHE A 105 6.94 -9.86 -6.41
N PRO A 106 7.87 -10.80 -6.17
CA PRO A 106 9.27 -10.59 -6.55
C PRO A 106 9.47 -10.68 -8.06
N ASN A 107 10.54 -10.07 -8.53
CA ASN A 107 10.98 -10.18 -9.93
C ASN A 107 10.00 -9.61 -10.94
N THR A 108 9.33 -8.52 -10.59
CA THR A 108 8.44 -7.81 -11.50
C THR A 108 8.73 -6.32 -11.40
N SER A 109 8.01 -5.51 -12.17
CA SER A 109 8.11 -4.05 -12.05
C SER A 109 7.13 -3.56 -10.98
N TYR A 110 7.48 -2.45 -10.33
CA TYR A 110 6.70 -1.89 -9.22
C TYR A 110 6.29 -0.47 -9.56
N HIS A 111 5.02 -0.16 -9.34
CA HIS A 111 4.44 1.12 -9.71
C HIS A 111 3.69 1.71 -8.53
N LEU A 112 3.68 3.02 -8.47
CA LEU A 112 2.96 3.76 -7.44
C LEU A 112 1.80 4.51 -8.08
N VAL A 113 0.61 4.35 -7.51
CA VAL A 113 -0.52 5.21 -7.80
C VAL A 113 -0.78 6.04 -6.55
N GLY A 114 -0.52 7.34 -6.63
CA GLY A 114 -0.70 8.24 -5.49
C GLY A 114 -1.92 9.11 -5.67
N HIS A 115 -2.75 9.22 -4.63
CA HIS A 115 -3.91 10.10 -4.64
C HIS A 115 -3.64 11.27 -3.70
N SER A 116 -3.53 12.47 -4.23
CA SER A 116 -3.31 13.70 -3.46
C SER A 116 -2.02 13.59 -2.61
N ALA A 117 -2.12 13.60 -1.27
CA ALA A 117 -0.97 13.52 -0.37
C ALA A 117 -0.14 12.27 -0.60
N GLY A 118 -0.76 11.13 -1.01
CA GLY A 118 -0.02 9.91 -1.29
C GLY A 118 1.03 10.10 -2.38
N GLY A 119 0.69 10.83 -3.44
CA GLY A 119 1.64 11.13 -4.52
C GLY A 119 2.76 12.05 -4.06
N GLN A 120 2.47 13.00 -3.17
CA GLN A 120 3.48 13.91 -2.64
C GLN A 120 4.44 13.19 -1.69
N LEU A 121 3.94 12.27 -0.88
CA LEU A 121 4.74 11.55 0.10
C LEU A 121 5.75 10.61 -0.55
N PHE A 122 5.56 10.25 -1.80
CA PHE A 122 6.50 9.39 -2.52
C PHE A 122 7.92 9.95 -2.48
N GLY A 123 8.07 11.28 -2.52
CA GLY A 123 9.38 11.92 -2.46
C GLY A 123 10.12 11.73 -1.15
N LEU A 124 9.44 11.26 -0.09
CA LEU A 124 10.05 10.99 1.21
C LEU A 124 10.56 9.55 1.34
N ILE A 125 10.28 8.69 0.37
CA ILE A 125 10.75 7.31 0.38
C ILE A 125 12.27 7.31 0.21
N PRO A 126 13.01 6.52 1.02
CA PRO A 126 14.46 6.45 0.87
C PRO A 126 14.89 6.10 -0.55
N LEU A 127 16.01 6.67 -0.99
CA LEU A 127 16.47 6.57 -2.39
C LEU A 127 16.56 5.13 -2.90
N ARG A 128 16.89 4.18 -2.04
CA ARG A 128 16.98 2.76 -2.42
C ARG A 128 15.68 2.19 -2.97
N PHE A 129 14.53 2.81 -2.64
CA PHE A 129 13.23 2.39 -3.15
C PHE A 129 12.78 3.23 -4.35
N ALA A 130 13.31 4.44 -4.50
CA ALA A 130 12.87 5.36 -5.55
C ALA A 130 13.29 4.92 -6.95
N GLN A 131 14.18 3.94 -7.05
CA GLN A 131 14.67 3.41 -8.31
C GLN A 131 13.93 2.12 -8.74
N GLY A 132 12.94 1.73 -8.00
CA GLY A 132 12.20 0.47 -8.15
C GLY A 132 11.51 0.19 -9.45
#